data_7927fa9e9800bb99e8d40170c9af6dee
#
_entry.id   7927fa9e9800bb99e8d40170c9af6dee
#
_cell.length_a   1.000
_cell.length_b   1.000
_cell.length_c   1.000
_cell.angle_alpha   90.00
_cell.angle_beta   90.00
_cell.angle_gamma   90.00
#
_symmetry.space_group_name_H-M   'P 1'
#
loop_
_entity.id
_entity.type
_entity.pdbx_description
1 polymer ?
#
loop_
_entity_poly.entity_id
_entity_poly.type
_entity_poly.pdbx_seq_one_letter_code
_entity_poly.pdbx_strand_id
1 'polypeptide(L)'
;MEFGEGRGKPLPVQTEQVRAFLDQRGPDGCTNRERIEQNQRVIRRVSTTDKTKSYEDAGPGQGCHDGVVVQDGKLIGFGIHIFNEDIYPLQSFEIYLRNCGLTGHLDLSGCGDLLFVDVYHNEIDSVDVGGDTSLQILGIQDNRISTLDVGDLISCKGIDAGKNRLASLDVSRCHELVELYINDNGFSEIDLSGCPKLKYFYCHNNRIEALDTTANPLLRHLNATGNPLKRIRSLAPQREERLPLELTADGPGAVGMQFNPVYNAQWKETGEWRQTYYAYPREGHAFAGWYDPAGDLLSREAVWTDAYGASRVLTARFS
;
A
#
# COMPACT_ATOMS: atom_id res chain seq x y z
N MET A 1 19.04 0.61 -24.50
CA MET A 1 18.09 -0.15 -25.36
C MET A 1 17.35 0.84 -26.23
N GLU A 2 17.47 0.74 -27.55
CA GLU A 2 16.60 1.49 -28.44
C GLU A 2 15.21 0.90 -28.29
N PHE A 3 14.24 1.72 -27.89
CA PHE A 3 12.83 1.38 -28.05
C PHE A 3 12.65 1.07 -29.52
N GLY A 4 12.28 -0.18 -29.87
CA GLY A 4 12.25 -0.65 -31.22
C GLY A 4 11.60 0.36 -32.16
N GLU A 5 12.40 1.01 -32.97
CA GLU A 5 11.96 1.89 -34.03
C GLU A 5 11.27 1.04 -35.10
N GLY A 6 9.95 0.86 -34.92
CA GLY A 6 9.10 0.55 -36.05
C GLY A 6 9.15 1.73 -37.01
N ARG A 7 9.87 1.57 -38.09
CA ARG A 7 10.07 2.62 -39.12
C ARG A 7 8.74 3.31 -39.45
N GLY A 8 8.60 4.57 -39.08
CA GLY A 8 7.69 5.51 -39.72
C GLY A 8 6.35 5.82 -39.05
N LYS A 9 6.09 5.42 -37.79
CA LYS A 9 4.94 5.94 -37.02
C LYS A 9 5.44 6.88 -35.91
N PRO A 10 4.84 8.07 -35.72
CA PRO A 10 5.14 8.90 -34.54
C PRO A 10 4.87 8.07 -33.30
N LEU A 11 5.81 8.10 -32.34
CA LEU A 11 5.62 7.44 -31.05
C LEU A 11 4.40 8.04 -30.36
N PRO A 12 3.55 7.24 -29.69
CA PRO A 12 2.46 7.76 -28.91
C PRO A 12 2.98 8.78 -27.87
N VAL A 13 2.18 9.80 -27.55
CA VAL A 13 2.47 10.83 -26.52
C VAL A 13 2.95 10.19 -25.21
N GLN A 14 2.34 9.08 -24.82
CA GLN A 14 2.70 8.24 -23.68
C GLN A 14 4.19 7.86 -23.63
N THR A 15 4.80 7.61 -24.78
CA THR A 15 6.24 7.27 -24.87
C THR A 15 7.13 8.48 -24.63
N GLU A 16 6.65 9.69 -24.96
CA GLU A 16 7.40 10.94 -24.71
C GLU A 16 7.48 11.26 -23.22
N GLN A 17 6.39 11.07 -22.49
CA GLN A 17 6.34 11.26 -21.03
C GLN A 17 7.32 10.32 -20.31
N VAL A 18 7.30 9.03 -20.65
CA VAL A 18 8.25 8.05 -20.10
C VAL A 18 9.69 8.40 -20.49
N ARG A 19 9.93 8.87 -21.73
CA ARG A 19 11.26 9.33 -22.14
C ARG A 19 11.70 10.54 -21.33
N ALA A 20 10.85 11.54 -21.16
CA ALA A 20 11.12 12.71 -20.36
C ALA A 20 11.50 12.33 -18.92
N PHE A 21 10.78 11.38 -18.31
CA PHE A 21 11.13 10.84 -17.00
C PHE A 21 12.50 10.14 -16.99
N LEU A 22 12.77 9.29 -17.98
CA LEU A 22 14.05 8.57 -18.09
C LEU A 22 15.26 9.52 -18.27
N ASP A 23 15.05 10.66 -18.90
CA ASP A 23 16.10 11.66 -19.15
C ASP A 23 16.24 12.68 -18.01
N GLN A 24 15.37 12.65 -16.98
CA GLN A 24 15.51 13.48 -15.78
C GLN A 24 16.81 13.14 -15.03
N ARG A 25 17.50 14.19 -14.57
CA ARG A 25 18.75 14.07 -13.82
C ARG A 25 18.50 14.23 -12.32
N GLY A 26 19.04 13.30 -11.53
CA GLY A 26 19.08 13.41 -10.09
C GLY A 26 20.17 14.37 -9.59
N PRO A 27 20.25 14.57 -8.26
CA PRO A 27 21.22 15.46 -7.62
C PRO A 27 22.68 15.11 -7.91
N ASP A 28 22.98 13.85 -8.24
CA ASP A 28 24.31 13.34 -8.61
C ASP A 28 24.65 13.54 -10.10
N GLY A 29 23.73 14.13 -10.88
CA GLY A 29 23.86 14.36 -12.33
C GLY A 29 23.54 13.16 -13.21
N CYS A 30 23.27 11.97 -12.62
CA CYS A 30 22.87 10.79 -13.39
C CYS A 30 21.40 10.90 -13.83
N THR A 31 21.09 10.44 -15.04
CA THR A 31 19.70 10.30 -15.50
C THR A 31 19.05 9.05 -14.91
N ASN A 32 17.72 9.02 -14.88
CA ASN A 32 16.98 7.82 -14.46
C ASN A 32 17.32 6.62 -15.36
N ARG A 33 17.52 6.84 -16.66
CA ARG A 33 17.99 5.83 -17.63
C ARG A 33 19.35 5.24 -17.23
N GLU A 34 20.35 6.09 -16.94
CA GLU A 34 21.68 5.63 -16.51
C GLU A 34 21.62 4.82 -15.23
N ARG A 35 20.74 5.19 -14.28
CA ARG A 35 20.51 4.47 -13.03
C ARG A 35 19.94 3.08 -13.28
N ILE A 36 18.93 2.95 -14.14
CA ILE A 36 18.35 1.67 -14.55
C ILE A 36 19.42 0.79 -15.20
N GLU A 37 20.19 1.32 -16.14
CA GLU A 37 21.26 0.56 -16.83
C GLU A 37 22.36 0.09 -15.88
N GLN A 38 22.75 0.93 -14.93
CA GLN A 38 23.74 0.56 -13.90
C GLN A 38 23.24 -0.61 -13.04
N ASN A 39 22.00 -0.56 -12.60
CA ASN A 39 21.39 -1.61 -11.81
C ASN A 39 21.23 -2.92 -12.60
N GLN A 40 20.83 -2.86 -13.86
CA GLN A 40 20.77 -4.05 -14.73
C GLN A 40 22.13 -4.75 -14.89
N ARG A 41 23.22 -4.00 -14.93
CA ARG A 41 24.58 -4.59 -15.02
C ARG A 41 24.92 -5.38 -13.76
N VAL A 42 24.47 -4.94 -12.60
CA VAL A 42 24.67 -5.65 -11.32
C VAL A 42 23.88 -6.96 -11.32
N ILE A 43 22.62 -6.97 -11.77
CA ILE A 43 21.79 -8.17 -11.81
C ILE A 43 22.33 -9.21 -12.78
N ARG A 44 22.73 -8.82 -13.98
CA ARG A 44 23.32 -9.77 -14.94
C ARG A 44 24.56 -10.49 -14.38
N ARG A 45 25.29 -9.87 -13.47
CA ARG A 45 26.43 -10.52 -12.78
C ARG A 45 26.00 -11.52 -11.70
N VAL A 46 24.85 -11.29 -11.06
CA VAL A 46 24.34 -12.17 -9.98
C VAL A 46 23.56 -13.36 -10.55
N SER A 47 22.79 -13.18 -11.62
CA SER A 47 21.92 -14.21 -12.19
C SER A 47 22.66 -15.36 -12.89
N THR A 48 23.96 -15.25 -13.14
CA THR A 48 24.76 -16.30 -13.82
C THR A 48 25.21 -17.41 -12.86
N THR A 49 25.04 -17.27 -11.56
CA THR A 49 25.62 -18.20 -10.57
C THR A 49 24.64 -19.03 -9.77
N ASP A 50 23.34 -18.70 -9.73
CA ASP A 50 22.38 -19.50 -8.98
C ASP A 50 20.94 -19.41 -9.54
N LYS A 51 20.50 -20.48 -10.21
CA LYS A 51 19.14 -20.61 -10.77
C LYS A 51 18.08 -21.00 -9.73
N THR A 52 18.44 -21.14 -8.46
CA THR A 52 17.56 -21.67 -7.40
C THR A 52 17.08 -20.60 -6.42
N LYS A 53 17.56 -19.36 -6.50
CA LYS A 53 17.10 -18.28 -5.63
C LYS A 53 15.86 -17.62 -6.20
N SER A 54 14.77 -17.71 -5.45
CA SER A 54 13.57 -16.91 -5.67
C SER A 54 13.87 -15.42 -5.40
N TYR A 55 13.15 -14.53 -6.06
CA TYR A 55 13.33 -13.08 -5.96
C TYR A 55 13.16 -12.50 -4.53
N GLU A 56 12.60 -13.27 -3.60
CA GLU A 56 12.42 -12.90 -2.19
C GLU A 56 13.74 -12.84 -1.39
N ASP A 57 14.81 -13.45 -1.89
CA ASP A 57 16.12 -13.48 -1.23
C ASP A 57 17.06 -12.34 -1.64
N ALA A 58 16.62 -11.44 -2.52
CA ALA A 58 17.39 -10.28 -2.93
C ALA A 58 17.27 -9.18 -1.86
N GLY A 59 18.32 -9.02 -1.06
CA GLY A 59 18.46 -7.95 -0.08
C GLY A 59 18.38 -6.54 -0.71
N PRO A 60 18.28 -5.48 0.10
CA PRO A 60 18.22 -4.10 -0.40
C PRO A 60 19.43 -3.81 -1.30
N GLY A 61 19.16 -3.40 -2.53
CA GLY A 61 20.19 -3.11 -3.56
C GLY A 61 20.24 -4.10 -4.73
N GLN A 62 19.37 -5.08 -4.81
CA GLN A 62 19.35 -6.04 -5.90
C GLN A 62 18.08 -5.89 -6.76
N GLY A 63 18.25 -5.34 -7.94
CA GLY A 63 17.43 -5.65 -9.09
C GLY A 63 16.43 -4.63 -9.59
N CYS A 64 16.84 -3.76 -10.53
CA CYS A 64 15.94 -3.12 -11.47
C CYS A 64 15.86 -3.88 -12.78
N HIS A 65 14.65 -4.09 -13.27
CA HIS A 65 14.39 -4.54 -14.64
C HIS A 65 13.65 -3.44 -15.41
N ASP A 66 13.93 -3.34 -16.72
CA ASP A 66 13.31 -2.39 -17.61
C ASP A 66 11.79 -2.62 -17.69
N GLY A 67 11.03 -1.65 -17.17
CA GLY A 67 9.65 -1.83 -16.79
C GLY A 67 8.62 -1.21 -17.68
N VAL A 68 8.83 -1.17 -18.99
CA VAL A 68 7.82 -0.64 -19.91
C VAL A 68 7.18 -1.80 -20.70
N VAL A 69 5.89 -2.02 -20.53
CA VAL A 69 5.13 -2.98 -21.32
C VAL A 69 4.32 -2.22 -22.35
N VAL A 70 4.60 -2.48 -23.63
CA VAL A 70 3.87 -1.89 -24.76
C VAL A 70 3.17 -3.02 -25.53
N GLN A 71 1.85 -2.95 -25.64
CA GLN A 71 1.05 -3.86 -26.46
C GLN A 71 0.34 -3.03 -27.54
N ASP A 72 0.44 -3.47 -28.80
CA ASP A 72 -0.18 -2.81 -29.98
C ASP A 72 0.16 -1.31 -30.09
N GLY A 73 1.37 -0.93 -29.65
CA GLY A 73 1.84 0.46 -29.66
C GLY A 73 1.34 1.34 -28.52
N LYS A 74 0.64 0.76 -27.53
CA LYS A 74 0.15 1.44 -26.34
C LYS A 74 0.94 1.02 -25.11
N LEU A 75 1.22 1.98 -24.22
CA LEU A 75 1.79 1.71 -22.92
C LEU A 75 0.72 1.07 -22.03
N ILE A 76 0.92 -0.16 -21.59
CA ILE A 76 -0.01 -0.89 -20.73
C ILE A 76 0.55 -1.23 -19.36
N GLY A 77 1.86 -1.03 -19.15
CA GLY A 77 2.48 -1.27 -17.86
C GLY A 77 3.81 -0.54 -17.73
N PHE A 78 4.09 -0.08 -16.51
CA PHE A 78 5.34 0.57 -16.12
C PHE A 78 5.73 0.09 -14.72
N GLY A 79 6.66 -0.87 -14.65
CA GLY A 79 7.04 -1.57 -13.43
C GLY A 79 5.92 -2.52 -12.91
N ILE A 80 6.17 -3.76 -12.63
CA ILE A 80 5.14 -4.70 -12.17
C ILE A 80 5.50 -5.29 -10.81
N HIS A 81 4.54 -5.26 -9.89
CA HIS A 81 4.53 -6.05 -8.67
C HIS A 81 3.27 -6.91 -8.61
N ILE A 82 3.42 -8.17 -8.24
CA ILE A 82 2.27 -9.06 -8.01
C ILE A 82 1.84 -8.87 -6.56
N PHE A 83 0.67 -8.23 -6.35
CA PHE A 83 0.12 -8.04 -5.01
C PHE A 83 -0.61 -9.27 -4.48
N ASN A 84 -1.30 -10.00 -5.31
CA ASN A 84 -2.02 -11.22 -4.90
C ASN A 84 -2.48 -11.99 -6.13
N GLU A 85 -2.08 -13.25 -6.29
CA GLU A 85 -2.41 -14.11 -7.44
C GLU A 85 -3.93 -14.30 -7.64
N ASP A 86 -4.72 -14.24 -6.57
CA ASP A 86 -6.18 -14.38 -6.62
C ASP A 86 -6.89 -13.16 -7.22
N ILE A 87 -6.24 -12.00 -7.24
CA ILE A 87 -6.81 -10.74 -7.73
C ILE A 87 -6.35 -10.47 -9.17
N TYR A 88 -5.19 -10.98 -9.57
CA TYR A 88 -4.53 -10.65 -10.83
C TYR A 88 -4.07 -11.90 -11.58
N PRO A 89 -4.93 -12.54 -12.38
CA PRO A 89 -4.56 -13.70 -13.19
C PRO A 89 -3.77 -13.29 -14.44
N LEU A 90 -2.71 -12.51 -14.31
CA LEU A 90 -1.83 -12.17 -15.43
C LEU A 90 -0.60 -13.07 -15.38
N GLN A 91 -0.59 -14.03 -16.32
CA GLN A 91 0.59 -14.82 -16.61
C GLN A 91 1.70 -13.92 -17.17
N SER A 92 2.79 -13.82 -16.43
CA SER A 92 4.15 -13.60 -16.89
C SER A 92 4.46 -12.40 -17.79
N PHE A 93 4.49 -11.17 -17.24
CA PHE A 93 5.45 -10.16 -17.69
C PHE A 93 5.97 -9.41 -16.45
N GLU A 94 7.08 -9.85 -15.90
CA GLU A 94 7.74 -9.26 -14.75
C GLU A 94 8.70 -8.18 -15.22
N ILE A 95 8.35 -6.93 -14.97
CA ILE A 95 9.24 -5.82 -15.20
C ILE A 95 9.17 -4.87 -14.01
N TYR A 96 10.26 -4.78 -13.22
CA TYR A 96 10.33 -4.03 -11.98
C TYR A 96 11.27 -2.84 -12.11
N LEU A 97 10.80 -1.61 -11.80
CA LEU A 97 11.64 -0.43 -11.58
C LEU A 97 11.84 -0.15 -10.09
N ARG A 98 12.08 -1.18 -9.32
CA ARG A 98 12.32 -1.08 -7.90
C ARG A 98 13.77 -0.76 -7.60
N ASN A 99 13.99 0.04 -6.56
CA ASN A 99 15.32 0.27 -6.01
C ASN A 99 16.37 0.73 -7.04
N CYS A 100 15.94 1.59 -7.95
CA CYS A 100 16.79 2.12 -9.03
C CYS A 100 17.34 3.51 -8.70
N GLY A 101 16.96 4.09 -7.55
CA GLY A 101 17.31 5.47 -7.21
C GLY A 101 16.69 6.49 -8.17
N LEU A 102 15.53 6.18 -8.78
CA LEU A 102 14.82 7.08 -9.70
C LEU A 102 14.36 8.32 -8.94
N THR A 103 14.48 9.48 -9.56
CA THR A 103 14.20 10.79 -8.96
C THR A 103 13.27 11.61 -9.82
N GLY A 104 12.67 12.64 -9.23
CA GLY A 104 11.93 13.67 -9.92
C GLY A 104 10.45 13.36 -10.09
N HIS A 105 9.85 13.90 -11.14
CA HIS A 105 8.43 13.81 -11.45
C HIS A 105 8.15 12.73 -12.49
N LEU A 106 7.32 11.76 -12.17
CA LEU A 106 6.83 10.72 -13.09
C LEU A 106 5.46 11.14 -13.61
N ASP A 107 5.39 11.63 -14.85
CA ASP A 107 4.16 11.98 -15.54
C ASP A 107 3.69 10.79 -16.40
N LEU A 108 2.57 10.19 -16.01
CA LEU A 108 1.86 9.14 -16.73
C LEU A 108 0.45 9.60 -17.12
N SER A 109 0.14 10.89 -16.96
CA SER A 109 -1.20 11.43 -17.22
C SER A 109 -1.65 11.14 -18.65
N GLY A 110 -2.93 10.77 -18.80
CA GLY A 110 -3.52 10.43 -20.11
C GLY A 110 -3.06 9.09 -20.70
N CYS A 111 -2.34 8.26 -19.95
CA CYS A 111 -2.00 6.89 -20.35
C CYS A 111 -3.19 5.95 -20.17
N GLY A 112 -4.34 6.27 -20.76
CA GLY A 112 -5.64 5.65 -20.49
C GLY A 112 -5.74 4.13 -20.72
N ASP A 113 -4.72 3.50 -21.29
CA ASP A 113 -4.59 2.04 -21.44
C ASP A 113 -3.62 1.43 -20.41
N LEU A 114 -3.05 2.26 -19.50
CA LEU A 114 -2.12 1.79 -18.48
C LEU A 114 -2.84 0.94 -17.44
N LEU A 115 -2.32 -0.24 -17.15
CA LEU A 115 -2.92 -1.18 -16.21
C LEU A 115 -2.17 -1.26 -14.87
N PHE A 116 -0.84 -1.10 -14.90
CA PHE A 116 0.01 -1.30 -13.73
C PHE A 116 1.13 -0.28 -13.69
N VAL A 117 1.35 0.28 -12.49
CA VAL A 117 2.51 1.11 -12.16
C VAL A 117 3.15 0.52 -10.91
N ASP A 118 4.44 0.20 -10.96
CA ASP A 118 5.21 -0.16 -9.79
C ASP A 118 6.61 0.48 -9.85
N VAL A 119 6.81 1.50 -9.02
CA VAL A 119 8.05 2.24 -8.88
C VAL A 119 8.55 2.24 -7.43
N TYR A 120 8.33 1.14 -6.76
CA TYR A 120 8.66 0.89 -5.36
C TYR A 120 10.14 1.19 -5.04
N HIS A 121 10.39 1.76 -3.86
CA HIS A 121 11.72 1.97 -3.30
C HIS A 121 12.64 2.80 -4.21
N ASN A 122 12.21 4.02 -4.50
CA ASN A 122 12.94 5.02 -5.27
C ASN A 122 12.99 6.36 -4.51
N GLU A 123 13.35 7.42 -5.19
CA GLU A 123 13.41 8.79 -4.69
C GLU A 123 12.51 9.74 -5.49
N ILE A 124 11.39 9.20 -6.03
CA ILE A 124 10.43 9.96 -6.85
C ILE A 124 9.69 10.96 -5.96
N ASP A 125 9.63 12.22 -6.42
CA ASP A 125 9.02 13.31 -5.65
C ASP A 125 7.51 13.47 -5.91
N SER A 126 7.06 13.12 -7.11
CA SER A 126 5.65 13.20 -7.52
C SER A 126 5.32 12.23 -8.66
N VAL A 127 4.07 11.78 -8.70
CA VAL A 127 3.51 10.94 -9.76
C VAL A 127 2.20 11.57 -10.22
N ASP A 128 2.00 11.68 -11.52
CA ASP A 128 0.75 12.06 -12.14
C ASP A 128 0.17 10.88 -12.92
N VAL A 129 -1.03 10.46 -12.54
CA VAL A 129 -1.81 9.37 -13.16
C VAL A 129 -3.19 9.86 -13.62
N GLY A 130 -3.34 11.18 -13.78
CA GLY A 130 -4.61 11.80 -14.19
C GLY A 130 -5.11 11.28 -15.53
N GLY A 131 -6.38 10.91 -15.60
CA GLY A 131 -7.01 10.36 -16.79
C GLY A 131 -6.78 8.86 -17.02
N ASP A 132 -6.06 8.16 -16.13
CA ASP A 132 -5.73 6.74 -16.27
C ASP A 132 -6.86 5.84 -15.74
N THR A 133 -8.03 5.92 -16.36
CA THR A 133 -9.25 5.21 -15.89
C THR A 133 -9.15 3.69 -15.91
N SER A 134 -8.19 3.13 -16.64
CA SER A 134 -7.94 1.69 -16.76
C SER A 134 -6.96 1.14 -15.73
N LEU A 135 -6.25 2.01 -15.01
CA LEU A 135 -5.21 1.60 -14.06
C LEU A 135 -5.80 0.73 -12.94
N GLN A 136 -5.25 -0.47 -12.78
CA GLN A 136 -5.71 -1.44 -11.79
C GLN A 136 -4.82 -1.47 -10.55
N ILE A 137 -3.52 -1.20 -10.70
CA ILE A 137 -2.56 -1.17 -9.60
C ILE A 137 -1.65 0.04 -9.70
N LEU A 138 -1.50 0.72 -8.57
CA LEU A 138 -0.55 1.81 -8.37
C LEU A 138 0.38 1.48 -7.21
N GLY A 139 1.61 1.05 -7.49
CA GLY A 139 2.66 0.75 -6.53
C GLY A 139 3.72 1.86 -6.52
N ILE A 140 3.64 2.74 -5.54
CA ILE A 140 4.55 3.88 -5.36
C ILE A 140 5.18 3.92 -3.97
N GLN A 141 5.15 2.80 -3.25
CA GLN A 141 5.66 2.70 -1.88
C GLN A 141 7.15 3.07 -1.81
N ASP A 142 7.55 3.63 -0.66
CA ASP A 142 8.93 3.97 -0.34
C ASP A 142 9.56 4.93 -1.36
N ASN A 143 8.93 6.10 -1.47
CA ASN A 143 9.32 7.24 -2.29
C ASN A 143 9.27 8.54 -1.47
N ARG A 144 9.29 9.70 -2.14
CA ARG A 144 9.22 11.04 -1.50
C ARG A 144 7.95 11.80 -1.83
N ILE A 145 6.89 11.08 -2.27
CA ILE A 145 5.66 11.66 -2.79
C ILE A 145 4.89 12.34 -1.65
N SER A 146 4.55 13.61 -1.84
CA SER A 146 3.84 14.42 -0.85
C SER A 146 2.38 14.71 -1.20
N THR A 147 2.02 14.59 -2.48
CA THR A 147 0.66 14.75 -3.00
C THR A 147 0.38 13.69 -4.04
N LEU A 148 -0.86 13.18 -4.07
CA LEU A 148 -1.29 12.17 -5.03
C LEU A 148 -2.78 12.40 -5.31
N ASP A 149 -3.14 12.54 -6.59
CA ASP A 149 -4.52 12.54 -7.06
C ASP A 149 -4.83 11.18 -7.71
N VAL A 150 -5.85 10.52 -7.20
CA VAL A 150 -6.34 9.22 -7.67
C VAL A 150 -7.82 9.28 -8.12
N GLY A 151 -8.37 10.50 -8.28
CA GLY A 151 -9.79 10.70 -8.58
C GLY A 151 -10.25 10.06 -9.89
N ASP A 152 -9.37 9.83 -10.84
CA ASP A 152 -9.68 9.17 -12.11
C ASP A 152 -9.44 7.65 -12.11
N LEU A 153 -8.88 7.09 -11.04
CA LEU A 153 -8.55 5.67 -10.96
C LEU A 153 -9.76 4.79 -10.62
N ILE A 154 -10.82 4.91 -11.39
CA ILE A 154 -12.12 4.23 -11.14
C ILE A 154 -12.05 2.70 -11.26
N SER A 155 -11.06 2.16 -11.98
CA SER A 155 -10.84 0.70 -12.13
C SER A 155 -9.80 0.17 -11.14
N CYS A 156 -9.22 1.03 -10.29
CA CYS A 156 -8.09 0.66 -9.44
C CYS A 156 -8.53 -0.29 -8.33
N LYS A 157 -7.79 -1.39 -8.21
CA LYS A 157 -8.00 -2.44 -7.20
C LYS A 157 -6.96 -2.40 -6.09
N GLY A 158 -5.76 -1.86 -6.37
CA GLY A 158 -4.68 -1.78 -5.38
C GLY A 158 -3.91 -0.47 -5.48
N ILE A 159 -3.76 0.19 -4.32
CA ILE A 159 -2.88 1.36 -4.15
C ILE A 159 -1.92 1.06 -3.02
N ASP A 160 -0.62 0.99 -3.35
CA ASP A 160 0.42 0.95 -2.35
C ASP A 160 1.23 2.27 -2.38
N ALA A 161 0.88 3.15 -1.46
CA ALA A 161 1.51 4.44 -1.24
C ALA A 161 2.19 4.55 0.13
N GLY A 162 2.48 3.41 0.77
CA GLY A 162 3.19 3.36 2.05
C GLY A 162 4.56 4.02 1.99
N LYS A 163 5.09 4.45 3.14
CA LYS A 163 6.43 5.08 3.26
C LYS A 163 6.67 6.22 2.26
N ASN A 164 5.77 7.18 2.29
CA ASN A 164 5.85 8.41 1.52
C ASN A 164 5.69 9.63 2.45
N ARG A 165 5.34 10.79 1.91
CA ARG A 165 5.12 12.03 2.66
C ARG A 165 3.70 12.56 2.51
N LEU A 166 2.75 11.67 2.21
CA LEU A 166 1.36 12.02 1.98
C LEU A 166 0.70 12.46 3.29
N ALA A 167 -0.09 13.53 3.23
CA ALA A 167 -0.90 14.00 4.35
C ALA A 167 -2.40 13.73 4.16
N SER A 168 -2.83 13.51 2.92
CA SER A 168 -4.21 13.21 2.54
C SER A 168 -4.25 12.38 1.26
N LEU A 169 -5.35 11.67 1.03
CA LEU A 169 -5.65 10.94 -0.20
C LEU A 169 -7.16 10.84 -0.33
N ASP A 170 -7.73 11.34 -1.42
CA ASP A 170 -9.16 11.18 -1.72
C ASP A 170 -9.39 9.92 -2.55
N VAL A 171 -9.94 8.88 -1.92
CA VAL A 171 -10.31 7.59 -2.56
C VAL A 171 -11.82 7.46 -2.77
N SER A 172 -12.58 8.54 -2.67
CA SER A 172 -14.05 8.51 -2.73
C SER A 172 -14.60 7.95 -4.05
N ARG A 173 -13.84 8.02 -5.14
CA ARG A 173 -14.18 7.48 -6.45
C ARG A 173 -13.60 6.09 -6.76
N CYS A 174 -12.78 5.55 -5.87
CA CYS A 174 -12.10 4.26 -6.07
C CYS A 174 -12.98 3.08 -5.62
N HIS A 175 -14.17 2.92 -6.21
CA HIS A 175 -15.16 1.92 -5.78
C HIS A 175 -14.73 0.47 -5.97
N GLU A 176 -13.76 0.22 -6.84
CA GLU A 176 -13.18 -1.11 -7.09
C GLU A 176 -12.01 -1.46 -6.16
N LEU A 177 -11.62 -0.55 -5.27
CA LEU A 177 -10.43 -0.71 -4.43
C LEU A 177 -10.59 -1.89 -3.46
N VAL A 178 -9.61 -2.80 -3.53
CA VAL A 178 -9.51 -4.01 -2.70
C VAL A 178 -8.38 -3.88 -1.69
N GLU A 179 -7.28 -3.23 -2.07
CA GLU A 179 -6.08 -3.07 -1.27
C GLU A 179 -5.67 -1.60 -1.19
N LEU A 180 -5.46 -1.12 0.03
CA LEU A 180 -4.96 0.23 0.30
C LEU A 180 -3.88 0.18 1.38
N TYR A 181 -2.66 0.53 1.01
CA TYR A 181 -1.52 0.65 1.91
C TYR A 181 -1.04 2.10 1.93
N ILE A 182 -1.23 2.77 3.07
CA ILE A 182 -0.84 4.17 3.31
C ILE A 182 -0.01 4.31 4.60
N ASN A 183 0.55 3.21 5.07
CA ASN A 183 1.38 3.20 6.27
C ASN A 183 2.62 4.08 6.14
N ASP A 184 3.16 4.52 7.30
CA ASP A 184 4.39 5.34 7.36
C ASP A 184 4.30 6.62 6.52
N ASN A 185 3.25 7.41 6.75
CA ASN A 185 2.95 8.69 6.11
C ASN A 185 2.55 9.75 7.14
N GLY A 186 1.92 10.83 6.70
CA GLY A 186 1.48 11.95 7.54
C GLY A 186 -0.04 12.10 7.68
N PHE A 187 -0.83 11.07 7.39
CA PHE A 187 -2.30 11.15 7.40
C PHE A 187 -2.84 11.47 8.80
N SER A 188 -3.69 12.50 8.91
CA SER A 188 -4.46 12.81 10.12
C SER A 188 -5.87 12.21 10.08
N GLU A 189 -6.37 11.92 8.90
CA GLU A 189 -7.69 11.31 8.63
C GLU A 189 -7.68 10.56 7.31
N ILE A 190 -8.65 9.67 7.11
CA ILE A 190 -8.94 9.01 5.82
C ILE A 190 -10.41 8.64 5.78
N ASP A 191 -11.11 8.99 4.70
CA ASP A 191 -12.47 8.54 4.42
C ASP A 191 -12.45 7.33 3.48
N LEU A 192 -12.95 6.20 3.95
CA LEU A 192 -13.02 4.94 3.21
C LEU A 192 -14.44 4.61 2.75
N SER A 193 -15.40 5.53 2.93
CA SER A 193 -16.82 5.30 2.60
C SER A 193 -17.04 4.99 1.11
N GLY A 194 -16.16 5.49 0.24
CA GLY A 194 -16.16 5.23 -1.21
C GLY A 194 -15.59 3.86 -1.62
N CYS A 195 -15.05 3.04 -0.68
CA CYS A 195 -14.34 1.81 -1.00
C CYS A 195 -15.03 0.54 -0.46
N PRO A 196 -16.25 0.18 -0.92
CA PRO A 196 -17.03 -0.92 -0.34
C PRO A 196 -16.40 -2.32 -0.55
N LYS A 197 -15.47 -2.45 -1.50
CA LYS A 197 -14.78 -3.71 -1.83
C LYS A 197 -13.47 -3.90 -1.06
N LEU A 198 -13.09 -2.95 -0.21
CA LEU A 198 -11.81 -2.95 0.51
C LEU A 198 -11.68 -4.19 1.41
N LYS A 199 -10.60 -4.97 1.21
CA LYS A 199 -10.27 -6.18 1.98
C LYS A 199 -9.00 -6.00 2.81
N TYR A 200 -8.03 -5.21 2.34
CA TYR A 200 -6.73 -5.00 2.96
C TYR A 200 -6.52 -3.52 3.17
N PHE A 201 -6.39 -3.11 4.42
CA PHE A 201 -6.12 -1.71 4.78
C PHE A 201 -5.01 -1.60 5.82
N TYR A 202 -3.89 -1.00 5.42
CA TYR A 202 -2.75 -0.74 6.29
C TYR A 202 -2.47 0.75 6.36
N CYS A 203 -2.76 1.34 7.53
CA CYS A 203 -2.57 2.76 7.82
C CYS A 203 -1.69 3.00 9.06
N HIS A 204 -0.93 1.99 9.48
CA HIS A 204 -0.07 2.11 10.65
C HIS A 204 0.98 3.20 10.50
N ASN A 205 1.48 3.74 11.65
CA ASN A 205 2.49 4.79 11.69
C ASN A 205 2.08 6.06 10.92
N ASN A 206 0.90 6.59 11.23
CA ASN A 206 0.38 7.85 10.76
C ASN A 206 -0.01 8.75 11.95
N ARG A 207 -0.83 9.76 11.72
CA ARG A 207 -1.31 10.72 12.74
C ARG A 207 -2.83 10.69 12.89
N ILE A 208 -3.47 9.56 12.53
CA ILE A 208 -4.93 9.42 12.53
C ILE A 208 -5.45 9.39 13.96
N GLU A 209 -6.40 10.26 14.29
CA GLU A 209 -7.01 10.32 15.62
C GLU A 209 -8.32 9.54 15.74
N ALA A 210 -9.03 9.35 14.63
CA ALA A 210 -10.25 8.55 14.56
C ALA A 210 -10.30 7.75 13.25
N LEU A 211 -10.72 6.49 13.33
CA LEU A 211 -10.83 5.60 12.18
C LEU A 211 -12.20 4.93 12.17
N ASP A 212 -12.90 5.04 11.06
CA ASP A 212 -14.18 4.34 10.83
C ASP A 212 -14.07 3.49 9.55
N THR A 213 -14.14 2.17 9.70
CA THR A 213 -14.15 1.21 8.59
C THR A 213 -15.48 0.44 8.49
N THR A 214 -16.56 0.98 9.08
CA THR A 214 -17.89 0.32 9.06
C THR A 214 -18.50 0.29 7.66
N ALA A 215 -18.10 1.19 6.76
CA ALA A 215 -18.49 1.18 5.35
C ALA A 215 -17.77 0.12 4.50
N ASN A 216 -16.80 -0.60 5.08
CA ASN A 216 -15.97 -1.58 4.36
C ASN A 216 -16.28 -3.02 4.81
N PRO A 217 -17.46 -3.57 4.45
CA PRO A 217 -17.92 -4.85 4.97
C PRO A 217 -17.06 -6.05 4.55
N LEU A 218 -16.22 -5.90 3.54
CA LEU A 218 -15.34 -6.97 3.06
C LEU A 218 -13.95 -6.93 3.72
N LEU A 219 -13.69 -5.97 4.63
CA LEU A 219 -12.38 -5.81 5.24
C LEU A 219 -11.97 -7.05 6.03
N ARG A 220 -10.80 -7.60 5.71
CA ARG A 220 -10.23 -8.83 6.29
C ARG A 220 -8.88 -8.59 6.95
N HIS A 221 -8.14 -7.61 6.49
CA HIS A 221 -6.85 -7.24 7.03
C HIS A 221 -6.86 -5.77 7.39
N LEU A 222 -6.61 -5.48 8.64
CA LEU A 222 -6.44 -4.12 9.15
C LEU A 222 -5.16 -4.04 9.96
N ASN A 223 -4.36 -3.01 9.71
CA ASN A 223 -3.31 -2.59 10.62
C ASN A 223 -3.39 -1.07 10.81
N ALA A 224 -3.90 -0.65 11.97
CA ALA A 224 -4.04 0.75 12.36
C ALA A 224 -3.18 1.10 13.59
N THR A 225 -2.13 0.32 13.86
CA THR A 225 -1.20 0.54 14.97
C THR A 225 -0.32 1.79 14.75
N GLY A 226 0.30 2.32 15.81
CA GLY A 226 1.22 3.46 15.67
C GLY A 226 0.57 4.78 15.26
N ASN A 227 -0.74 4.93 15.50
CA ASN A 227 -1.50 6.17 15.34
C ASN A 227 -1.97 6.71 16.69
N PRO A 228 -2.18 8.03 16.85
CA PRO A 228 -2.73 8.61 18.07
C PRO A 228 -4.25 8.41 18.19
N LEU A 229 -4.78 7.23 17.82
CA LEU A 229 -6.21 6.97 17.75
C LEU A 229 -6.89 7.09 19.11
N LYS A 230 -7.94 7.88 19.17
CA LYS A 230 -8.88 7.99 20.29
C LYS A 230 -10.08 7.08 20.12
N ARG A 231 -10.40 6.76 18.88
CA ARG A 231 -11.53 5.88 18.54
C ARG A 231 -11.28 5.11 17.26
N ILE A 232 -11.64 3.83 17.30
CA ILE A 232 -11.73 2.97 16.10
C ILE A 232 -13.13 2.38 16.06
N ARG A 233 -13.77 2.45 14.90
CA ARG A 233 -15.00 1.72 14.59
C ARG A 233 -14.77 0.82 13.40
N SER A 234 -15.16 -0.42 13.51
CA SER A 234 -15.01 -1.44 12.48
C SER A 234 -16.11 -2.47 12.55
N LEU A 235 -16.07 -3.46 11.68
CA LEU A 235 -16.91 -4.64 11.73
C LEU A 235 -16.02 -5.87 11.95
N ALA A 236 -16.43 -6.78 12.83
CA ALA A 236 -15.71 -8.02 13.06
C ALA A 236 -15.67 -8.87 11.78
N PRO A 237 -14.48 -9.29 11.30
CA PRO A 237 -14.33 -9.84 9.95
C PRO A 237 -14.87 -11.25 9.74
N GLN A 238 -15.29 -11.95 10.81
CA GLN A 238 -15.41 -13.41 10.82
C GLN A 238 -16.81 -13.99 10.72
N ARG A 239 -17.86 -13.20 10.70
CA ARG A 239 -19.23 -13.72 10.77
C ARG A 239 -20.05 -13.27 9.57
N GLU A 240 -21.04 -14.12 9.20
CA GLU A 240 -22.11 -13.75 8.27
C GLU A 240 -22.84 -12.50 8.78
N GLU A 241 -23.07 -12.40 10.10
CA GLU A 241 -23.48 -11.19 10.78
C GLU A 241 -22.23 -10.44 11.28
N ARG A 242 -21.85 -9.38 10.56
CA ARG A 242 -20.71 -8.54 10.92
C ARG A 242 -21.03 -7.69 12.13
N LEU A 243 -20.58 -8.14 13.28
CA LEU A 243 -20.83 -7.47 14.56
C LEU A 243 -19.91 -6.26 14.74
N PRO A 244 -20.40 -5.17 15.34
CA PRO A 244 -19.60 -3.98 15.56
C PRO A 244 -18.41 -4.25 16.48
N LEU A 245 -17.28 -3.67 16.13
CA LEU A 245 -16.04 -3.65 16.89
C LEU A 245 -15.67 -2.19 17.12
N GLU A 246 -15.65 -1.76 18.37
CA GLU A 246 -15.31 -0.39 18.74
C GLU A 246 -14.23 -0.35 19.82
N LEU A 247 -13.19 0.45 19.61
CA LEU A 247 -12.18 0.76 20.61
C LEU A 247 -12.21 2.24 20.93
N THR A 248 -12.11 2.56 22.21
CA THR A 248 -12.06 3.94 22.68
C THR A 248 -10.91 4.11 23.67
N ALA A 249 -10.20 5.22 23.59
CA ALA A 249 -9.22 5.63 24.59
C ALA A 249 -9.88 6.60 25.59
N ASP A 250 -9.91 6.23 26.87
CA ASP A 250 -10.35 7.06 27.97
C ASP A 250 -9.13 7.54 28.76
N GLY A 251 -8.86 8.83 28.71
CA GLY A 251 -7.70 9.47 29.34
C GLY A 251 -6.52 9.72 28.39
N PRO A 252 -5.33 9.98 28.97
CA PRO A 252 -4.14 10.44 28.26
C PRO A 252 -3.39 9.29 27.57
N GLY A 253 -3.98 8.73 26.53
CA GLY A 253 -3.40 7.63 25.74
C GLY A 253 -4.04 7.55 24.37
N ALA A 254 -3.64 6.53 23.63
CA ALA A 254 -4.21 6.16 22.33
C ALA A 254 -4.42 4.65 22.24
N VAL A 255 -5.22 4.21 21.29
CA VAL A 255 -5.45 2.80 21.01
C VAL A 255 -4.98 2.44 19.60
N GLY A 256 -4.73 1.19 19.35
CA GLY A 256 -4.45 0.63 18.03
C GLY A 256 -5.12 -0.72 17.87
N MET A 257 -5.31 -1.13 16.64
CA MET A 257 -5.89 -2.43 16.33
C MET A 257 -5.25 -3.02 15.09
N GLN A 258 -5.08 -4.33 15.15
CA GLN A 258 -4.72 -5.13 14.00
C GLN A 258 -5.58 -6.37 13.97
N PHE A 259 -6.07 -6.77 12.80
CA PHE A 259 -6.66 -8.09 12.60
C PHE A 259 -6.29 -8.67 11.25
N ASN A 260 -6.15 -9.98 11.21
CA ASN A 260 -5.83 -10.76 10.02
C ASN A 260 -6.22 -12.23 10.21
N PRO A 261 -6.50 -12.98 9.13
CA PRO A 261 -6.65 -14.43 9.20
C PRO A 261 -5.34 -15.10 9.62
N VAL A 262 -5.45 -16.29 10.21
CA VAL A 262 -4.32 -17.13 10.54
C VAL A 262 -4.03 -18.07 9.37
N TYR A 263 -2.78 -18.14 8.94
CA TYR A 263 -2.31 -19.00 7.86
C TYR A 263 -1.54 -20.20 8.41
N ASN A 264 -1.69 -21.36 7.78
CA ASN A 264 -0.86 -22.55 8.06
C ASN A 264 0.52 -22.45 7.37
N ALA A 265 1.36 -23.47 7.54
CA ALA A 265 2.70 -23.54 6.93
C ALA A 265 2.69 -23.59 5.39
N GLN A 266 1.55 -23.85 4.76
CA GLN A 266 1.36 -23.84 3.31
C GLN A 266 0.69 -22.54 2.83
N TRP A 267 0.67 -21.49 3.65
CA TRP A 267 0.04 -20.19 3.38
C TRP A 267 -1.47 -20.25 3.06
N LYS A 268 -2.15 -21.31 3.57
CA LYS A 268 -3.62 -21.42 3.47
C LYS A 268 -4.26 -20.91 4.75
N GLU A 269 -5.35 -20.17 4.63
CA GLU A 269 -6.13 -19.72 5.76
C GLU A 269 -6.65 -20.92 6.57
N THR A 270 -6.47 -20.87 7.89
CA THR A 270 -6.94 -21.92 8.80
C THR A 270 -8.42 -21.81 9.15
N GLY A 271 -9.06 -20.70 8.78
CA GLY A 271 -10.38 -20.31 9.24
C GLY A 271 -10.37 -19.62 10.60
N GLU A 272 -9.21 -19.54 11.25
CA GLU A 272 -9.01 -18.77 12.48
C GLU A 272 -8.59 -17.33 12.15
N TRP A 273 -8.84 -16.44 13.11
CA TRP A 273 -8.47 -15.03 13.00
C TRP A 273 -7.72 -14.60 14.24
N ARG A 274 -6.82 -13.65 14.05
CA ARG A 274 -6.11 -13.00 15.14
C ARG A 274 -6.51 -11.53 15.18
N GLN A 275 -6.92 -11.10 16.35
CA GLN A 275 -7.30 -9.73 16.64
C GLN A 275 -6.47 -9.25 17.82
N THR A 276 -5.65 -8.19 17.62
CA THR A 276 -4.75 -7.66 18.63
C THR A 276 -5.09 -6.19 18.87
N TYR A 277 -5.24 -5.84 20.13
CA TYR A 277 -5.51 -4.50 20.62
C TYR A 277 -4.26 -3.95 21.27
N TYR A 278 -3.98 -2.68 21.04
CA TYR A 278 -2.82 -1.97 21.53
C TYR A 278 -3.26 -0.75 22.33
N ALA A 279 -2.70 -0.57 23.53
CA ALA A 279 -2.86 0.63 24.34
C ALA A 279 -1.52 1.37 24.42
N TYR A 280 -1.53 2.64 24.10
CA TYR A 280 -0.37 3.51 24.09
C TYR A 280 -0.56 4.62 25.12
N PRO A 281 -0.10 4.46 26.39
CA PRO A 281 -0.15 5.53 27.36
C PRO A 281 0.76 6.69 26.92
N ARG A 282 0.31 7.93 27.19
CA ARG A 282 1.14 9.11 27.00
C ARG A 282 2.28 9.09 28.02
N GLU A 283 3.39 9.74 27.70
CA GLU A 283 4.52 9.88 28.61
C GLU A 283 4.08 10.43 29.99
N GLY A 284 4.53 9.77 31.06
CA GLY A 284 4.14 10.08 32.43
C GLY A 284 2.81 9.50 32.89
N HIS A 285 2.13 8.74 32.07
CA HIS A 285 0.84 8.10 32.35
C HIS A 285 0.93 6.57 32.28
N ALA A 286 0.00 5.87 32.93
CA ALA A 286 -0.04 4.42 32.94
C ALA A 286 -1.31 3.88 32.27
N PHE A 287 -1.21 2.71 31.65
CA PHE A 287 -2.37 1.95 31.19
C PHE A 287 -3.01 1.22 32.38
N ALA A 288 -4.27 1.48 32.63
CA ALA A 288 -5.01 0.86 33.73
C ALA A 288 -5.69 -0.46 33.35
N GLY A 289 -6.08 -0.62 32.09
CA GLY A 289 -6.68 -1.85 31.58
C GLY A 289 -7.67 -1.63 30.43
N TRP A 290 -8.10 -2.76 29.85
CA TRP A 290 -9.21 -2.85 28.92
C TRP A 290 -10.49 -3.17 29.67
N TYR A 291 -11.53 -2.42 29.40
CA TYR A 291 -12.82 -2.54 30.06
C TYR A 291 -13.94 -2.75 29.04
N ASP A 292 -14.95 -3.52 29.43
CA ASP A 292 -16.18 -3.66 28.67
C ASP A 292 -17.15 -2.48 28.91
N PRO A 293 -18.30 -2.41 28.21
CA PRO A 293 -19.31 -1.35 28.45
C PRO A 293 -19.93 -1.33 29.83
N ALA A 294 -19.92 -2.48 30.56
CA ALA A 294 -20.41 -2.56 31.94
C ALA A 294 -19.38 -1.98 32.95
N GLY A 295 -18.15 -1.76 32.48
CA GLY A 295 -17.05 -1.27 33.29
C GLY A 295 -16.23 -2.38 33.95
N ASP A 296 -16.42 -3.62 33.52
CA ASP A 296 -15.66 -4.75 34.02
C ASP A 296 -14.29 -4.82 33.34
N LEU A 297 -13.26 -5.08 34.13
CA LEU A 297 -11.88 -5.21 33.66
C LEU A 297 -11.71 -6.55 32.94
N LEU A 298 -11.29 -6.49 31.66
CA LEU A 298 -11.03 -7.65 30.81
C LEU A 298 -9.56 -8.06 30.77
N SER A 299 -8.66 -7.06 30.67
CA SER A 299 -7.22 -7.30 30.63
C SER A 299 -6.43 -6.09 31.15
N ARG A 300 -5.27 -6.37 31.75
CA ARG A 300 -4.26 -5.35 32.15
C ARG A 300 -3.08 -5.30 31.20
N GLU A 301 -3.06 -6.12 30.18
CA GLU A 301 -1.96 -6.14 29.22
C GLU A 301 -2.17 -5.05 28.17
N ALA A 302 -1.16 -4.19 27.99
CA ALA A 302 -1.22 -3.10 27.02
C ALA A 302 -1.32 -3.63 25.56
N VAL A 303 -0.81 -4.83 25.30
CA VAL A 303 -1.02 -5.57 24.06
C VAL A 303 -1.80 -6.82 24.37
N TRP A 304 -3.04 -6.88 23.93
CA TRP A 304 -3.94 -7.99 24.21
C TRP A 304 -4.45 -8.61 22.90
N THR A 305 -4.18 -9.92 22.73
CA THR A 305 -4.62 -10.68 21.56
C THR A 305 -5.82 -11.55 21.92
N ASP A 306 -6.88 -11.41 21.15
CA ASP A 306 -8.06 -12.24 21.20
C ASP A 306 -8.06 -13.23 20.03
N ALA A 307 -8.29 -14.52 20.33
CA ALA A 307 -8.33 -15.57 19.32
C ALA A 307 -9.64 -15.59 18.51
N TYR A 308 -10.68 -14.88 18.98
CA TYR A 308 -11.98 -14.89 18.36
C TYR A 308 -12.50 -13.47 18.09
N GLY A 309 -12.85 -13.20 16.83
CA GLY A 309 -13.56 -12.01 16.40
C GLY A 309 -14.97 -11.90 16.98
N ALA A 310 -15.07 -11.80 18.29
CA ALA A 310 -16.29 -11.42 18.93
C ALA A 310 -16.56 -9.94 18.70
N SER A 311 -17.85 -9.57 18.57
CA SER A 311 -18.24 -8.17 18.73
C SER A 311 -17.71 -7.68 20.07
N ARG A 312 -16.89 -6.64 20.04
CA ARG A 312 -16.37 -6.05 21.27
C ARG A 312 -16.42 -4.53 21.19
N VAL A 313 -17.01 -3.98 22.21
CA VAL A 313 -16.84 -2.56 22.54
C VAL A 313 -15.89 -2.51 23.73
N LEU A 314 -14.72 -1.93 23.52
CA LEU A 314 -13.64 -1.91 24.50
C LEU A 314 -13.23 -0.48 24.80
N THR A 315 -12.98 -0.19 26.08
CA THR A 315 -12.40 1.07 26.53
C THR A 315 -11.04 0.82 27.16
N ALA A 316 -10.00 1.39 26.59
CA ALA A 316 -8.68 1.49 27.21
C ALA A 316 -8.66 2.66 28.19
N ARG A 317 -8.43 2.42 29.47
CA ARG A 317 -8.32 3.48 30.49
C ARG A 317 -6.87 3.76 30.82
N PHE A 318 -6.57 5.05 30.93
CA PHE A 318 -5.24 5.58 31.25
C PHE A 318 -5.34 6.51 32.48
N SER A 319 -4.31 6.48 33.31
CA SER A 319 -4.22 7.27 34.54
C SER A 319 -3.02 8.21 34.52
#